data_170ce4af09b8cbf18b5ee38a0b24ada2
#
_entry.id   170ce4af09b8cbf18b5ee38a0b24ada2
#
_cell.length_a   1.000
_cell.length_b   1.000
_cell.length_c   1.000
_cell.angle_alpha   90.00
_cell.angle_beta   90.00
_cell.angle_gamma   90.00
#
_symmetry.space_group_name_H-M   'P 1'
#
loop_
_entity.id
_entity.type
_entity.pdbx_description
1 polymer ?
#
loop_
_entity_poly.entity_id
_entity_poly.type
_entity_poly.pdbx_seq_one_letter_code
_entity_poly.pdbx_strand_id
1 'polypeptide(L)'
;MSLDRWCYPRGLIDPPVAVEFEGAPLRLYERGVWIPGDEYWGEPGDVVPVPVVEVIAGGARRGYEFEQLLPGGDDPDPRDVIGEALALRDGGRHERAEAVLRGVAAWDPRCLDAHAHLGLLAFDAGDVEAALAHYAAGVWVAEQSLPDLFDGVLSWGWVDNRPFLRCLHGLMISAWRVGDLERGETLCWGLLWLNPGDHLGASDLLARLIAGEPWPP
;
A
#
# COMPACT_ATOMS: atom_id res chain seq x y z
N MET A 1 -12.34 10.20 17.60
CA MET A 1 -12.62 8.75 17.49
C MET A 1 -11.73 8.04 18.51
N SER A 2 -12.24 7.21 19.42
CA SER A 2 -11.38 6.48 20.35
C SER A 2 -10.74 5.32 19.60
N LEU A 3 -9.41 5.27 19.58
CA LEU A 3 -8.63 4.23 18.89
C LEU A 3 -8.55 2.91 19.68
N ASP A 4 -9.16 2.84 20.88
CA ASP A 4 -9.06 1.70 21.77
C ASP A 4 -9.54 0.35 21.20
N ARG A 5 -10.11 0.36 19.98
CA ARG A 5 -10.54 -0.82 19.22
C ARG A 5 -10.58 -0.55 17.72
N TRP A 6 -9.71 0.32 17.22
CA TRP A 6 -9.63 0.51 15.78
C TRP A 6 -9.00 -0.74 15.16
N CYS A 7 -9.55 -1.20 14.08
CA CYS A 7 -8.99 -2.26 13.26
C CYS A 7 -9.12 -1.82 11.81
N TYR A 8 -8.25 -2.31 10.95
CA TYR A 8 -8.35 -2.02 9.54
C TYR A 8 -9.65 -2.64 8.98
N PRO A 9 -10.60 -1.83 8.54
CA PRO A 9 -11.86 -2.34 7.99
C PRO A 9 -11.58 -2.86 6.58
N ARG A 10 -11.74 -4.17 6.40
CA ARG A 10 -11.75 -4.77 5.08
C ARG A 10 -12.91 -4.21 4.26
N GLY A 11 -12.70 -4.02 2.95
CA GLY A 11 -13.73 -3.51 2.06
C GLY A 11 -13.86 -1.98 2.05
N LEU A 12 -12.79 -1.26 2.38
CA LEU A 12 -12.70 0.19 2.16
C LEU A 12 -12.86 0.57 0.69
N ILE A 13 -12.79 -0.41 -0.20
CA ILE A 13 -12.74 -0.19 -1.64
C ILE A 13 -13.74 -1.10 -2.34
N ASP A 14 -14.71 -0.46 -3.03
CA ASP A 14 -15.38 -1.12 -4.13
C ASP A 14 -14.43 -1.05 -5.34
N PRO A 15 -13.88 -2.17 -5.82
CA PRO A 15 -12.99 -2.14 -6.96
C PRO A 15 -13.77 -1.58 -8.16
N PRO A 16 -13.21 -0.60 -8.90
CA PRO A 16 -13.87 -0.04 -10.07
C PRO A 16 -14.05 -1.08 -11.20
N VAL A 17 -13.28 -2.16 -11.15
CA VAL A 17 -13.42 -3.36 -11.97
C VAL A 17 -13.18 -4.54 -11.06
N ALA A 18 -14.07 -5.52 -11.05
CA ALA A 18 -13.84 -6.78 -10.33
C ALA A 18 -12.55 -7.43 -10.84
N VAL A 19 -11.55 -7.50 -9.96
CA VAL A 19 -10.32 -8.24 -10.26
C VAL A 19 -10.61 -9.70 -9.95
N GLU A 20 -10.87 -10.47 -11.00
CA GLU A 20 -11.05 -11.91 -10.85
C GLU A 20 -9.68 -12.59 -10.94
N PHE A 21 -9.39 -13.47 -9.99
CA PHE A 21 -8.23 -14.35 -10.06
C PHE A 21 -8.65 -15.77 -9.66
N GLU A 22 -8.00 -16.73 -10.30
CA GLU A 22 -8.15 -18.14 -9.94
C GLU A 22 -7.21 -18.49 -8.78
N GLY A 23 -7.69 -19.27 -7.83
CA GLY A 23 -6.91 -19.76 -6.71
C GLY A 23 -7.21 -19.08 -5.36
N ALA A 24 -6.39 -19.40 -4.37
CA ALA A 24 -6.52 -18.86 -3.02
C ALA A 24 -6.01 -17.40 -2.94
N PRO A 25 -6.51 -16.59 -2.01
CA PRO A 25 -5.89 -15.33 -1.66
C PRO A 25 -4.39 -15.50 -1.33
N LEU A 26 -3.64 -14.40 -1.35
CA LEU A 26 -2.24 -14.39 -0.92
C LEU A 26 -2.11 -14.93 0.49
N ARG A 27 -1.04 -15.66 0.78
CA ARG A 27 -0.76 -16.09 2.15
C ARG A 27 -0.34 -14.89 2.98
N LEU A 28 -0.75 -14.90 4.24
CA LEU A 28 -0.34 -13.93 5.23
C LEU A 28 0.46 -14.67 6.32
N TYR A 29 1.76 -14.37 6.42
CA TYR A 29 2.68 -15.01 7.35
C TYR A 29 2.80 -14.19 8.63
N GLU A 30 2.56 -14.79 9.79
CA GLU A 30 2.86 -14.15 11.08
C GLU A 30 4.39 -14.09 11.27
N ARG A 31 4.90 -12.87 11.55
CA ARG A 31 6.33 -12.58 11.72
C ARG A 31 6.72 -12.30 13.17
N GLY A 32 5.80 -12.42 14.09
CA GLY A 32 6.00 -12.19 15.51
C GLY A 32 5.25 -10.97 16.04
N VAL A 33 5.76 -10.34 17.07
CA VAL A 33 5.13 -9.19 17.72
C VAL A 33 5.86 -7.91 17.30
N TRP A 34 5.14 -6.98 16.73
CA TRP A 34 5.61 -5.62 16.51
C TRP A 34 5.45 -4.82 17.82
N ILE A 35 6.50 -4.09 18.20
CA ILE A 35 6.54 -3.26 19.42
C ILE A 35 6.68 -1.79 19.00
N PRO A 36 5.92 -0.86 19.58
CA PRO A 36 6.08 0.57 19.31
C PRO A 36 7.53 1.02 19.48
N GLY A 37 8.06 1.70 18.46
CA GLY A 37 9.44 2.19 18.46
C GLY A 37 10.47 1.28 17.79
N ASP A 38 10.16 0.01 17.50
CA ASP A 38 11.11 -0.90 16.83
C ASP A 38 11.51 -0.44 15.43
N GLU A 39 10.64 0.31 14.76
CA GLU A 39 10.84 0.81 13.39
C GLU A 39 11.01 2.32 13.30
N TYR A 40 11.04 3.01 14.43
CA TYR A 40 11.24 4.45 14.43
C TYR A 40 12.73 4.75 14.25
N TRP A 41 13.08 5.32 13.10
CA TRP A 41 14.46 5.65 12.71
C TRP A 41 14.83 7.13 13.00
N GLY A 42 14.03 7.83 13.79
CA GLY A 42 14.32 9.19 14.21
C GLY A 42 15.57 9.30 15.09
N GLU A 43 16.20 10.48 15.10
CA GLU A 43 17.29 10.77 16.03
C GLU A 43 16.75 10.84 17.47
N PRO A 44 17.60 10.57 18.48
CA PRO A 44 17.21 10.73 19.87
C PRO A 44 16.70 12.16 20.14
N GLY A 45 15.43 12.28 20.49
CA GLY A 45 14.78 13.57 20.77
C GLY A 45 13.85 14.07 19.67
N ASP A 46 13.72 13.35 18.55
CA ASP A 46 12.72 13.66 17.54
C ASP A 46 11.30 13.51 18.11
N VAL A 47 10.43 14.41 17.69
CA VAL A 47 9.00 14.35 18.07
C VAL A 47 8.26 13.46 17.09
N VAL A 48 7.72 12.36 17.60
CA VAL A 48 6.83 11.50 16.81
C VAL A 48 5.56 12.28 16.45
N PRO A 49 5.12 12.33 15.19
CA PRO A 49 3.90 13.01 14.79
C PRO A 49 2.68 12.51 15.57
N VAL A 50 1.75 13.43 15.91
CA VAL A 50 0.57 13.10 16.75
C VAL A 50 -0.24 11.91 16.24
N PRO A 51 -0.56 11.80 14.93
CA PRO A 51 -1.28 10.63 14.41
C PRO A 51 -0.56 9.32 14.64
N VAL A 52 0.77 9.30 14.46
CA VAL A 52 1.60 8.11 14.71
C VAL A 52 1.59 7.75 16.20
N VAL A 53 1.67 8.75 17.09
CA VAL A 53 1.56 8.53 18.56
C VAL A 53 0.22 7.89 18.92
N GLU A 54 -0.88 8.37 18.36
CA GLU A 54 -2.21 7.84 18.64
C GLU A 54 -2.33 6.37 18.18
N VAL A 55 -1.77 6.03 17.02
CA VAL A 55 -1.73 4.65 16.50
C VAL A 55 -0.82 3.76 17.36
N ILE A 56 0.36 4.26 17.72
CA ILE A 56 1.33 3.55 18.57
C ILE A 56 0.78 3.30 19.97
N ALA A 57 -0.05 4.19 20.50
CA ALA A 57 -0.69 4.03 21.81
C ALA A 57 -1.55 2.75 21.91
N GLY A 58 -1.89 2.11 20.78
CA GLY A 58 -2.50 0.77 20.75
C GLY A 58 -1.60 -0.35 21.29
N GLY A 59 -0.31 -0.07 21.55
CA GLY A 59 0.63 -1.04 22.13
C GLY A 59 1.18 -2.06 21.14
N ALA A 60 1.73 -3.16 21.68
CA ALA A 60 2.28 -4.24 20.88
C ALA A 60 1.18 -4.99 20.12
N ARG A 61 1.42 -5.27 18.84
CA ARG A 61 0.49 -5.99 17.96
C ARG A 61 1.21 -7.10 17.20
N ARG A 62 0.47 -8.09 16.71
CA ARG A 62 1.05 -9.12 15.86
C ARG A 62 1.48 -8.50 14.53
N GLY A 63 2.66 -8.88 14.07
CA GLY A 63 3.20 -8.48 12.78
C GLY A 63 3.00 -9.56 11.73
N TYR A 64 2.68 -9.14 10.53
CA TYR A 64 2.42 -10.03 9.40
C TYR A 64 3.12 -9.55 8.14
N GLU A 65 3.39 -10.48 7.25
CA GLU A 65 3.96 -10.22 5.93
C GLU A 65 3.20 -10.99 4.87
N PHE A 66 2.92 -10.35 3.75
CA PHE A 66 2.27 -10.98 2.60
C PHE A 66 3.22 -11.95 1.88
N GLU A 67 2.63 -12.97 1.24
CA GLU A 67 3.28 -13.70 0.18
C GLU A 67 3.46 -12.78 -1.04
N GLN A 68 4.62 -12.84 -1.66
CA GLN A 68 4.86 -12.21 -2.96
C GLN A 68 4.66 -13.24 -4.07
N LEU A 69 3.88 -12.87 -5.07
CA LEU A 69 3.74 -13.65 -6.30
C LEU A 69 4.43 -12.90 -7.44
N LEU A 70 5.52 -13.47 -7.93
CA LEU A 70 6.30 -12.92 -9.03
C LEU A 70 6.43 -13.95 -10.15
N PRO A 71 6.41 -13.54 -11.43
CA PRO A 71 6.65 -14.46 -12.54
C PRO A 71 7.99 -15.16 -12.39
N GLY A 72 7.97 -16.50 -12.53
CA GLY A 72 9.19 -17.31 -12.39
C GLY A 72 9.65 -17.55 -10.95
N GLY A 73 8.81 -17.29 -9.94
CA GLY A 73 9.17 -17.47 -8.53
C GLY A 73 9.66 -18.87 -8.14
N ASP A 74 9.25 -19.91 -8.89
CA ASP A 74 9.73 -21.30 -8.73
C ASP A 74 10.99 -21.61 -9.57
N ASP A 75 11.47 -20.68 -10.38
CA ASP A 75 12.69 -20.84 -11.18
C ASP A 75 13.92 -20.62 -10.29
N PRO A 76 14.95 -21.50 -10.35
CA PRO A 76 16.20 -21.32 -9.61
C PRO A 76 16.99 -20.07 -10.03
N ASP A 77 16.71 -19.50 -11.19
CA ASP A 77 17.26 -18.23 -11.68
C ASP A 77 16.13 -17.34 -12.25
N PRO A 78 15.22 -16.84 -11.38
CA PRO A 78 14.06 -16.11 -11.82
C PRO A 78 14.46 -14.78 -12.45
N ARG A 79 13.90 -14.50 -13.63
CA ARG A 79 14.06 -13.19 -14.25
C ARG A 79 13.36 -12.13 -13.39
N ASP A 80 14.09 -11.11 -12.99
CA ASP A 80 13.53 -9.96 -12.29
C ASP A 80 12.73 -9.06 -13.25
N VAL A 81 11.51 -9.49 -13.56
CA VAL A 81 10.62 -8.79 -14.51
C VAL A 81 10.19 -7.44 -13.96
N ILE A 82 10.01 -7.33 -12.64
CA ILE A 82 9.68 -6.03 -12.01
C ILE A 82 10.88 -5.09 -12.11
N GLY A 83 12.09 -5.54 -11.76
CA GLY A 83 13.31 -4.74 -11.90
C GLY A 83 13.56 -4.30 -13.34
N GLU A 84 13.26 -5.16 -14.34
CA GLU A 84 13.31 -4.76 -15.76
C GLU A 84 12.33 -3.61 -16.05
N ALA A 85 11.10 -3.69 -15.59
CA ALA A 85 10.11 -2.64 -15.77
C ALA A 85 10.54 -1.32 -15.10
N LEU A 86 11.12 -1.40 -13.90
CA LEU A 86 11.65 -0.22 -13.21
C LEU A 86 12.82 0.42 -13.98
N ALA A 87 13.75 -0.38 -14.48
CA ALA A 87 14.86 0.11 -15.30
C ALA A 87 14.37 0.76 -16.62
N LEU A 88 13.29 0.24 -17.19
CA LEU A 88 12.63 0.86 -18.35
C LEU A 88 12.01 2.21 -18.00
N ARG A 89 11.30 2.31 -16.89
CA ARG A 89 10.72 3.55 -16.38
C ARG A 89 11.80 4.61 -16.13
N ASP A 90 12.83 4.24 -15.38
CA ASP A 90 13.91 5.14 -14.99
C ASP A 90 14.74 5.61 -16.22
N GLY A 91 14.76 4.80 -17.27
CA GLY A 91 15.29 5.15 -18.59
C GLY A 91 14.33 5.94 -19.48
N GLY A 92 13.18 6.42 -18.96
CA GLY A 92 12.19 7.21 -19.69
C GLY A 92 11.35 6.41 -20.71
N ARG A 93 11.42 5.08 -20.65
CA ARG A 93 10.69 4.19 -21.59
C ARG A 93 9.36 3.73 -20.98
N HIS A 94 8.52 4.71 -20.57
CA HIS A 94 7.30 4.49 -19.79
C HIS A 94 6.32 3.52 -20.44
N GLU A 95 6.04 3.65 -21.73
CA GLU A 95 5.15 2.75 -22.47
C GLU A 95 5.62 1.28 -22.43
N ARG A 96 6.94 1.06 -22.49
CA ARG A 96 7.50 -0.29 -22.42
C ARG A 96 7.45 -0.84 -20.98
N ALA A 97 7.72 0.00 -20.00
CA ALA A 97 7.57 -0.37 -18.59
C ALA A 97 6.12 -0.77 -18.29
N GLU A 98 5.16 0.03 -18.75
CA GLU A 98 3.74 -0.26 -18.63
C GLU A 98 3.36 -1.58 -19.29
N ALA A 99 3.83 -1.83 -20.52
CA ALA A 99 3.54 -3.08 -21.23
C ALA A 99 4.07 -4.32 -20.46
N VAL A 100 5.27 -4.24 -19.87
CA VAL A 100 5.83 -5.31 -19.04
C VAL A 100 4.96 -5.53 -17.81
N LEU A 101 4.63 -4.48 -17.06
CA LEU A 101 3.82 -4.56 -15.84
C LEU A 101 2.39 -5.06 -16.10
N ARG A 102 1.77 -4.64 -17.22
CA ARG A 102 0.48 -5.18 -17.65
C ARG A 102 0.57 -6.68 -17.99
N GLY A 103 1.68 -7.11 -18.56
CA GLY A 103 1.95 -8.54 -18.79
C GLY A 103 2.03 -9.32 -17.48
N VAL A 104 2.66 -8.75 -16.44
CA VAL A 104 2.72 -9.37 -15.10
C VAL A 104 1.34 -9.43 -14.47
N ALA A 105 0.57 -8.35 -14.48
CA ALA A 105 -0.78 -8.32 -13.92
C ALA A 105 -1.76 -9.26 -14.68
N ALA A 106 -1.54 -9.47 -15.97
CA ALA A 106 -2.30 -10.43 -16.78
C ALA A 106 -1.89 -11.90 -16.51
N TRP A 107 -0.62 -12.13 -16.14
CA TRP A 107 -0.15 -13.45 -15.74
C TRP A 107 -0.75 -13.86 -14.39
N ASP A 108 -0.69 -12.98 -13.39
CA ASP A 108 -1.36 -13.18 -12.11
C ASP A 108 -1.78 -11.82 -11.51
N PRO A 109 -3.09 -11.54 -11.44
CA PRO A 109 -3.59 -10.29 -10.85
C PRO A 109 -3.25 -10.11 -9.37
N ARG A 110 -2.76 -11.15 -8.68
CA ARG A 110 -2.33 -11.08 -7.27
C ARG A 110 -0.91 -10.52 -7.12
N CYS A 111 -0.20 -10.23 -8.21
CA CYS A 111 1.08 -9.55 -8.15
C CYS A 111 0.89 -8.08 -7.77
N LEU A 112 0.98 -7.78 -6.46
CA LEU A 112 0.74 -6.44 -5.91
C LEU A 112 1.73 -5.41 -6.45
N ASP A 113 3.00 -5.80 -6.71
CA ASP A 113 4.01 -4.90 -7.25
C ASP A 113 3.63 -4.39 -8.66
N ALA A 114 3.03 -5.24 -9.49
CA ALA A 114 2.56 -4.80 -10.80
C ALA A 114 1.51 -3.69 -10.68
N HIS A 115 0.53 -3.85 -9.77
CA HIS A 115 -0.49 -2.83 -9.52
C HIS A 115 0.10 -1.54 -8.94
N ALA A 116 1.02 -1.65 -7.99
CA ALA A 116 1.68 -0.49 -7.37
C ALA A 116 2.43 0.34 -8.44
N HIS A 117 3.17 -0.31 -9.32
CA HIS A 117 3.96 0.40 -10.34
C HIS A 117 3.13 0.87 -11.55
N LEU A 118 2.07 0.15 -11.94
CA LEU A 118 1.10 0.64 -12.93
C LEU A 118 0.36 1.88 -12.42
N GLY A 119 -0.06 1.87 -11.16
CA GLY A 119 -0.68 3.02 -10.51
C GLY A 119 0.26 4.23 -10.50
N LEU A 120 1.54 4.03 -10.16
CA LEU A 120 2.54 5.10 -10.16
C LEU A 120 2.75 5.68 -11.56
N LEU A 121 2.91 4.85 -12.59
CA LEU A 121 3.06 5.32 -13.97
C LEU A 121 1.86 6.16 -14.43
N ALA A 122 0.65 5.72 -14.14
CA ALA A 122 -0.57 6.45 -14.47
C ALA A 122 -0.67 7.77 -13.68
N PHE A 123 -0.34 7.76 -12.39
CA PHE A 123 -0.35 8.95 -11.54
C PHE A 123 0.64 10.02 -12.05
N ASP A 124 1.86 9.62 -12.40
CA ASP A 124 2.91 10.50 -12.92
C ASP A 124 2.55 11.04 -14.31
N ALA A 125 1.82 10.26 -15.11
CA ALA A 125 1.29 10.70 -16.41
C ALA A 125 0.08 11.64 -16.29
N GLY A 126 -0.46 11.84 -15.07
CA GLY A 126 -1.65 12.65 -14.83
C GLY A 126 -2.98 11.92 -15.06
N ASP A 127 -2.95 10.64 -15.42
CA ASP A 127 -4.14 9.79 -15.56
C ASP A 127 -4.55 9.25 -14.19
N VAL A 128 -5.22 10.12 -13.42
CA VAL A 128 -5.61 9.80 -12.04
C VAL A 128 -6.68 8.72 -11.98
N GLU A 129 -7.52 8.61 -13.02
CA GLU A 129 -8.54 7.54 -13.08
C GLU A 129 -7.89 6.16 -13.24
N ALA A 130 -6.93 6.02 -14.14
CA ALA A 130 -6.16 4.79 -14.28
C ALA A 130 -5.33 4.49 -13.03
N ALA A 131 -4.75 5.51 -12.37
CA ALA A 131 -4.03 5.35 -11.12
C ALA A 131 -4.93 4.80 -10.02
N LEU A 132 -6.11 5.40 -9.82
CA LEU A 132 -7.13 4.90 -8.88
C LEU A 132 -7.49 3.45 -9.16
N ALA A 133 -7.71 3.09 -10.43
CA ALA A 133 -8.08 1.74 -10.82
C ALA A 133 -6.99 0.71 -10.46
N HIS A 134 -5.73 1.00 -10.78
CA HIS A 134 -4.62 0.10 -10.48
C HIS A 134 -4.35 -0.03 -8.99
N TYR A 135 -4.29 1.08 -8.26
CA TYR A 135 -4.07 1.04 -6.82
C TYR A 135 -5.23 0.34 -6.09
N ALA A 136 -6.48 0.62 -6.49
CA ALA A 136 -7.65 -0.04 -5.91
C ALA A 136 -7.63 -1.56 -6.18
N ALA A 137 -7.20 -2.00 -7.35
CA ALA A 137 -7.04 -3.41 -7.66
C ALA A 137 -6.04 -4.10 -6.72
N GLY A 138 -4.85 -3.49 -6.53
CA GLY A 138 -3.85 -4.03 -5.61
C GLY A 138 -4.32 -4.07 -4.15
N VAL A 139 -5.01 -3.01 -3.68
CA VAL A 139 -5.58 -3.00 -2.33
C VAL A 139 -6.67 -4.06 -2.19
N TRP A 140 -7.59 -4.16 -3.12
CA TRP A 140 -8.66 -5.16 -3.09
C TRP A 140 -8.11 -6.59 -3.04
N VAL A 141 -7.10 -6.91 -3.87
CA VAL A 141 -6.45 -8.23 -3.89
C VAL A 141 -5.84 -8.56 -2.52
N ALA A 142 -5.10 -7.61 -1.93
CA ALA A 142 -4.49 -7.81 -0.61
C ALA A 142 -5.54 -8.00 0.48
N GLU A 143 -6.63 -7.22 0.45
CA GLU A 143 -7.72 -7.30 1.42
C GLU A 143 -8.42 -8.67 1.43
N GLN A 144 -8.40 -9.43 0.31
CA GLN A 144 -8.95 -10.79 0.32
C GLN A 144 -8.18 -11.74 1.27
N SER A 145 -6.94 -11.39 1.61
CA SER A 145 -6.08 -12.16 2.50
C SER A 145 -6.17 -11.73 3.96
N LEU A 146 -6.76 -10.56 4.23
CA LEU A 146 -6.92 -10.04 5.59
C LEU A 146 -8.21 -10.55 6.24
N PRO A 147 -8.20 -10.84 7.55
CA PRO A 147 -9.44 -11.02 8.32
C PRO A 147 -10.34 -9.79 8.26
N ASP A 148 -11.65 -9.97 8.47
CA ASP A 148 -12.63 -8.87 8.40
C ASP A 148 -12.30 -7.70 9.35
N LEU A 149 -11.68 -7.99 10.48
CA LEU A 149 -11.22 -7.01 11.46
C LEU A 149 -9.74 -7.27 11.71
N PHE A 150 -8.89 -6.70 10.87
CA PHE A 150 -7.45 -6.89 10.97
C PHE A 150 -6.84 -5.89 11.96
N ASP A 151 -6.28 -6.40 13.04
CA ASP A 151 -5.63 -5.63 14.11
C ASP A 151 -4.09 -5.73 14.07
N GLY A 152 -3.55 -6.44 13.08
CA GLY A 152 -2.12 -6.64 12.92
C GLY A 152 -1.37 -5.46 12.31
N VAL A 153 -0.05 -5.59 12.28
CA VAL A 153 0.88 -4.66 11.63
C VAL A 153 1.45 -5.30 10.37
N LEU A 154 1.49 -4.53 9.30
CA LEU A 154 2.14 -4.83 8.03
C LEU A 154 3.33 -3.87 7.87
N SER A 155 4.39 -4.11 8.66
CA SER A 155 5.54 -3.22 8.70
C SER A 155 6.21 -3.05 7.34
N TRP A 156 6.65 -1.82 7.04
CA TRP A 156 7.48 -1.53 5.87
C TRP A 156 8.84 -2.25 5.91
N GLY A 157 9.34 -2.57 7.09
CA GLY A 157 10.59 -3.32 7.30
C GLY A 157 10.53 -4.71 6.68
N TRP A 158 9.37 -5.33 6.63
CA TRP A 158 9.13 -6.57 5.88
C TRP A 158 8.81 -6.24 4.42
N VAL A 159 9.77 -6.59 3.54
CA VAL A 159 9.81 -6.09 2.16
C VAL A 159 8.58 -6.47 1.34
N ASP A 160 7.99 -7.61 1.64
CA ASP A 160 6.85 -8.14 0.90
C ASP A 160 5.53 -7.44 1.23
N ASN A 161 5.51 -6.59 2.27
CA ASN A 161 4.39 -5.69 2.56
C ASN A 161 4.41 -4.41 1.71
N ARG A 162 5.58 -4.02 1.21
CA ARG A 162 5.76 -2.73 0.52
C ARG A 162 4.86 -2.55 -0.69
N PRO A 163 4.61 -3.56 -1.55
CA PRO A 163 3.70 -3.42 -2.67
C PRO A 163 2.28 -3.04 -2.24
N PHE A 164 1.74 -3.72 -1.22
CA PHE A 164 0.44 -3.38 -0.67
C PHE A 164 0.39 -1.96 -0.09
N LEU A 165 1.38 -1.61 0.74
CA LEU A 165 1.47 -0.29 1.35
C LEU A 165 1.62 0.82 0.30
N ARG A 166 2.34 0.57 -0.81
CA ARG A 166 2.41 1.48 -1.96
C ARG A 166 1.06 1.62 -2.65
N CYS A 167 0.33 0.52 -2.85
CA CYS A 167 -1.02 0.59 -3.41
C CYS A 167 -1.95 1.41 -2.53
N LEU A 168 -1.93 1.18 -1.22
CA LEU A 168 -2.78 1.90 -0.26
C LEU A 168 -2.44 3.40 -0.23
N HIS A 169 -1.13 3.74 -0.17
CA HIS A 169 -0.66 5.12 -0.23
C HIS A 169 -1.01 5.78 -1.56
N GLY A 170 -0.77 5.11 -2.69
CA GLY A 170 -1.08 5.62 -4.02
C GLY A 170 -2.58 5.87 -4.21
N LEU A 171 -3.42 4.99 -3.66
CA LEU A 171 -4.88 5.17 -3.67
C LEU A 171 -5.30 6.38 -2.85
N MET A 172 -4.71 6.57 -1.67
CA MET A 172 -4.94 7.71 -0.79
C MET A 172 -4.63 9.04 -1.50
N ILE A 173 -3.43 9.18 -2.07
CA ILE A 173 -3.03 10.41 -2.76
C ILE A 173 -3.83 10.65 -4.04
N SER A 174 -4.24 9.58 -4.73
CA SER A 174 -5.10 9.69 -5.91
C SER A 174 -6.51 10.15 -5.54
N ALA A 175 -7.08 9.64 -4.44
CA ALA A 175 -8.36 10.11 -3.90
C ALA A 175 -8.28 11.61 -3.52
N TRP A 176 -7.21 12.02 -2.85
CA TRP A 176 -6.99 13.42 -2.52
C TRP A 176 -6.90 14.30 -3.79
N ARG A 177 -6.18 13.84 -4.81
CA ARG A 177 -5.99 14.58 -6.06
C ARG A 177 -7.30 14.82 -6.83
N VAL A 178 -8.29 13.91 -6.72
CA VAL A 178 -9.64 14.11 -7.29
C VAL A 178 -10.60 14.84 -6.36
N GLY A 179 -10.14 15.25 -5.16
CA GLY A 179 -10.94 16.00 -4.19
C GLY A 179 -11.79 15.12 -3.26
N ASP A 180 -11.63 13.80 -3.27
CA ASP A 180 -12.28 12.88 -2.35
C ASP A 180 -11.50 12.81 -1.02
N LEU A 181 -11.63 13.90 -0.23
CA LEU A 181 -10.88 14.08 1.01
C LEU A 181 -11.29 13.06 2.09
N GLU A 182 -12.57 12.71 2.16
CA GLU A 182 -13.08 11.75 3.14
C GLU A 182 -12.46 10.37 2.92
N ARG A 183 -12.42 9.93 1.67
CA ARG A 183 -11.75 8.67 1.32
C ARG A 183 -10.25 8.76 1.56
N GLY A 184 -9.61 9.86 1.18
CA GLY A 184 -8.19 10.12 1.43
C GLY A 184 -7.85 10.02 2.91
N GLU A 185 -8.63 10.65 3.79
CA GLU A 185 -8.46 10.60 5.24
C GLU A 185 -8.63 9.16 5.78
N THR A 186 -9.67 8.45 5.35
CA THR A 186 -9.93 7.07 5.78
C THR A 186 -8.77 6.14 5.41
N LEU A 187 -8.28 6.23 4.17
CA LEU A 187 -7.14 5.44 3.70
C LEU A 187 -5.83 5.78 4.44
N CYS A 188 -5.65 7.07 4.77
CA CYS A 188 -4.51 7.55 5.52
C CYS A 188 -4.47 6.95 6.93
N TRP A 189 -5.60 6.95 7.64
CA TRP A 189 -5.72 6.27 8.94
C TRP A 189 -5.44 4.77 8.82
N GLY A 190 -5.96 4.12 7.76
CA GLY A 190 -5.67 2.71 7.47
C GLY A 190 -4.18 2.43 7.30
N LEU A 191 -3.51 3.28 6.53
CA LEU A 191 -2.07 3.16 6.27
C LEU A 191 -1.24 3.31 7.55
N LEU A 192 -1.54 4.32 8.38
CA LEU A 192 -0.88 4.53 9.67
C LEU A 192 -1.13 3.38 10.65
N TRP A 193 -2.35 2.83 10.65
CA TRP A 193 -2.67 1.66 11.48
C TRP A 193 -1.86 0.43 11.07
N LEU A 194 -1.75 0.17 9.78
CA LEU A 194 -1.04 -0.99 9.25
C LEU A 194 0.48 -0.84 9.32
N ASN A 195 0.98 0.37 9.13
CA ASN A 195 2.42 0.68 9.13
C ASN A 195 2.73 1.87 10.05
N PRO A 196 2.71 1.66 11.38
CA PRO A 196 2.85 2.74 12.37
C PRO A 196 4.22 3.44 12.34
N GLY A 197 5.24 2.80 11.76
CA GLY A 197 6.55 3.41 11.53
C GLY A 197 6.54 4.55 10.51
N ASP A 198 5.42 4.76 9.82
CA ASP A 198 5.14 5.88 8.91
C ASP A 198 6.20 6.14 7.84
N HIS A 199 6.79 5.09 7.29
CA HIS A 199 7.83 5.19 6.26
C HIS A 199 7.36 5.87 4.94
N LEU A 200 6.07 6.12 4.81
CA LEU A 200 5.47 6.77 3.63
C LEU A 200 5.02 8.21 3.91
N GLY A 201 5.26 8.75 5.12
CA GLY A 201 4.93 10.12 5.48
C GLY A 201 3.41 10.39 5.53
N ALA A 202 2.62 9.37 5.82
CA ALA A 202 1.16 9.50 5.85
C ALA A 202 0.66 10.45 6.94
N SER A 203 1.39 10.60 8.06
CA SER A 203 1.03 11.51 9.14
C SER A 203 1.00 12.98 8.70
N ASP A 204 1.97 13.40 7.88
CA ASP A 204 2.01 14.76 7.34
C ASP A 204 0.85 15.01 6.37
N LEU A 205 0.52 14.00 5.57
CA LEU A 205 -0.60 14.07 4.62
C LEU A 205 -1.95 14.08 5.34
N LEU A 206 -2.08 13.32 6.43
CA LEU A 206 -3.30 13.28 7.24
C LEU A 206 -3.68 14.66 7.80
N ALA A 207 -2.70 15.40 8.31
CA ALA A 207 -2.93 16.75 8.83
C ALA A 207 -3.52 17.68 7.76
N ARG A 208 -3.06 17.57 6.53
CA ARG A 208 -3.54 18.35 5.38
C ARG A 208 -4.92 17.91 4.92
N LEU A 209 -5.19 16.60 4.90
CA LEU A 209 -6.51 16.05 4.57
C LEU A 209 -7.57 16.51 5.58
N ILE A 210 -7.28 16.44 6.88
CA ILE A 210 -8.18 16.91 7.95
C ILE A 210 -8.43 18.42 7.84
N ALA A 211 -7.42 19.20 7.46
CA ALA A 211 -7.56 20.63 7.22
C ALA A 211 -8.37 20.96 5.96
N GLY A 212 -8.77 19.98 5.16
CA GLY A 212 -9.49 20.18 3.92
C GLY A 212 -8.64 20.85 2.82
N GLU A 213 -7.32 20.73 2.90
CA GLU A 213 -6.43 21.31 1.90
C GLU A 213 -6.62 20.61 0.54
N PRO A 214 -6.71 21.38 -0.55
CA PRO A 214 -6.74 20.77 -1.88
C PRO A 214 -5.38 20.13 -2.22
N TRP A 215 -5.39 19.20 -3.18
CA TRP A 215 -4.16 18.68 -3.77
C TRP A 215 -3.29 19.84 -4.27
N PRO A 216 -1.99 19.86 -3.97
CA PRO A 216 -1.11 20.91 -4.48
C PRO A 216 -1.05 20.88 -6.01
N PRO A 217 -0.95 22.07 -6.66
CA PRO A 217 -0.92 22.21 -8.12
C PRO A 217 0.31 21.57 -8.76
#